data_1b3be05a183b5ad72c522261a55c59a9
#
_entry.id   1b3be05a183b5ad72c522261a55c59a9
#
_cell.length_a   1.000
_cell.length_b   1.000
_cell.length_c   1.000
_cell.angle_alpha   90.00
_cell.angle_beta   90.00
_cell.angle_gamma   90.00
#
_symmetry.space_group_name_H-M   'P 1'
#
loop_
_entity.id
_entity.type
_entity.pdbx_description
1 polymer ?
#
loop_
_entity_poly.entity_id
_entity_poly.type
_entity_poly.pdbx_seq_one_letter_code
_entity_poly.pdbx_strand_id
1 'polypeptide(L)'
;MIRDDASPLLVIGLEAVGAILLMISGWLGGTLSYRNQIGVDIRYADAGKWNEAHVADQKGLIEVAAAGELKTNQMKLIHMGNKRIVLGKTDTGYVAFDDRCSHKGGSLAGGAMLCGTVQCPWHGSQFDCKTGAVKAGPAKEPIATYPVQEANGKVYVRF
;
A
#
# COMPACT_ATOMS: atom_id res chain seq x y z
N MET A 1 13.61 46.90 9.79
CA MET A 1 14.00 48.01 10.69
C MET A 1 14.27 47.56 12.14
N ILE A 2 13.82 46.42 12.59
CA ILE A 2 14.11 45.88 13.95
C ILE A 2 15.47 45.15 14.01
N ARG A 3 16.07 44.85 12.86
CA ARG A 3 17.27 44.00 12.77
C ARG A 3 18.58 44.73 12.98
N ASP A 4 18.59 46.06 12.83
CA ASP A 4 19.82 46.85 12.90
C ASP A 4 20.23 47.29 14.32
N ASP A 5 19.29 47.21 15.30
CA ASP A 5 19.55 47.60 16.69
C ASP A 5 19.65 46.40 17.67
N ALA A 6 19.44 45.17 17.20
CA ALA A 6 19.53 43.97 18.05
C ALA A 6 20.99 43.48 18.12
N SER A 7 21.43 43.06 19.31
CA SER A 7 22.74 42.44 19.47
C SER A 7 22.82 41.17 18.60
N PRO A 8 23.94 40.91 17.90
CA PRO A 8 24.08 39.71 17.06
C PRO A 8 23.80 38.41 17.80
N LEU A 9 24.13 38.33 19.07
CA LEU A 9 23.85 37.16 19.93
C LEU A 9 22.37 36.94 20.17
N LEU A 10 21.59 38.01 20.31
CA LEU A 10 20.12 37.89 20.48
C LEU A 10 19.46 37.38 19.20
N VAL A 11 19.91 37.87 18.04
CA VAL A 11 19.40 37.43 16.72
C VAL A 11 19.69 35.94 16.50
N ILE A 12 20.95 35.53 16.71
CA ILE A 12 21.37 34.13 16.60
C ILE A 12 20.58 33.22 17.60
N GLY A 13 20.38 33.70 18.82
CA GLY A 13 19.59 32.95 19.83
C GLY A 13 18.15 32.74 19.38
N LEU A 14 17.48 33.76 18.86
CA LEU A 14 16.11 33.66 18.35
C LEU A 14 16.01 32.76 17.12
N GLU A 15 16.98 32.85 16.18
CA GLU A 15 17.03 31.98 15.00
C GLU A 15 17.23 30.50 15.41
N ALA A 16 18.09 30.22 16.40
CA ALA A 16 18.30 28.87 16.92
C ALA A 16 17.04 28.31 17.57
N VAL A 17 16.34 29.10 18.39
CA VAL A 17 15.07 28.72 19.00
C VAL A 17 14.02 28.45 17.92
N GLY A 18 13.91 29.30 16.89
CA GLY A 18 13.01 29.11 15.77
C GLY A 18 13.29 27.80 15.02
N ALA A 19 14.56 27.51 14.75
CA ALA A 19 14.97 26.27 14.08
C ALA A 19 14.61 25.02 14.92
N ILE A 20 14.82 25.05 16.24
CA ILE A 20 14.46 23.96 17.14
C ILE A 20 12.94 23.75 17.14
N LEU A 21 12.14 24.80 17.23
CA LEU A 21 10.69 24.71 17.17
C LEU A 21 10.18 24.13 15.85
N LEU A 22 10.79 24.51 14.73
CA LEU A 22 10.47 23.94 13.42
C LEU A 22 10.80 22.44 13.34
N MET A 23 11.93 22.01 13.88
CA MET A 23 12.29 20.58 13.93
C MET A 23 11.31 19.78 14.80
N ILE A 24 10.95 20.30 15.98
CA ILE A 24 9.96 19.66 16.87
C ILE A 24 8.60 19.59 16.17
N SER A 25 8.15 20.67 15.56
CA SER A 25 6.87 20.73 14.84
C SER A 25 6.82 19.74 13.67
N GLY A 26 7.89 19.67 12.88
CA GLY A 26 8.01 18.72 11.78
C GLY A 26 7.98 17.27 12.26
N TRP A 27 8.70 16.97 13.34
CA TRP A 27 8.70 15.63 13.94
C TRP A 27 7.33 15.25 14.51
N LEU A 28 6.66 16.15 15.22
CA LEU A 28 5.30 15.93 15.74
C LEU A 28 4.30 15.74 14.60
N GLY A 29 4.34 16.60 13.57
CA GLY A 29 3.47 16.49 12.40
C GLY A 29 3.67 15.16 11.65
N GLY A 30 4.92 14.75 11.45
CA GLY A 30 5.25 13.45 10.88
C GLY A 30 4.73 12.28 11.73
N THR A 31 4.88 12.38 13.05
CA THR A 31 4.37 11.34 13.97
C THR A 31 2.83 11.24 13.91
N LEU A 32 2.13 12.38 13.87
CA LEU A 32 0.68 12.40 13.76
C LEU A 32 0.19 11.74 12.46
N SER A 33 0.81 12.05 11.32
CA SER A 33 0.37 11.55 10.02
C SER A 33 0.83 10.10 9.76
N TYR A 34 2.11 9.78 10.01
CA TYR A 34 2.67 8.48 9.62
C TYR A 34 2.52 7.40 10.69
N ARG A 35 2.69 7.76 11.97
CA ARG A 35 2.58 6.78 13.06
C ARG A 35 1.16 6.64 13.58
N ASN A 36 0.49 7.77 13.83
CA ASN A 36 -0.84 7.78 14.43
C ASN A 36 -1.97 7.82 13.39
N GLN A 37 -1.62 8.02 12.10
CA GLN A 37 -2.56 8.05 10.97
C GLN A 37 -3.71 9.06 11.14
N ILE A 38 -3.47 10.15 11.89
CA ILE A 38 -4.44 11.23 12.07
C ILE A 38 -4.57 12.02 10.76
N GLY A 39 -5.81 12.14 10.25
CA GLY A 39 -6.11 12.75 8.96
C GLY A 39 -5.90 11.82 7.76
N VAL A 40 -5.47 10.58 7.98
CA VAL A 40 -5.44 9.54 6.93
C VAL A 40 -6.81 8.85 6.89
N ASP A 41 -7.35 8.62 5.69
CA ASP A 41 -8.59 7.86 5.55
C ASP A 41 -8.40 6.47 6.15
N ILE A 42 -9.27 6.06 7.07
CA ILE A 42 -9.18 4.79 7.79
C ILE A 42 -9.18 3.57 6.85
N ARG A 43 -9.73 3.71 5.64
CA ARG A 43 -9.67 2.69 4.59
C ARG A 43 -8.24 2.38 4.15
N TYR A 44 -7.33 3.33 4.31
CA TYR A 44 -5.91 3.20 4.01
C TYR A 44 -5.06 2.90 5.26
N ALA A 45 -5.64 2.93 6.45
CA ALA A 45 -4.90 2.74 7.70
C ALA A 45 -4.17 1.39 7.74
N ASP A 46 -4.76 0.37 7.12
CA ASP A 46 -4.18 -0.97 7.00
C ASP A 46 -3.49 -1.21 5.65
N ALA A 47 -3.46 -0.23 4.74
CA ALA A 47 -2.68 -0.33 3.51
C ALA A 47 -1.20 -0.47 3.87
N GLY A 48 -0.50 -1.39 3.28
CA GLY A 48 0.88 -1.73 3.65
C GLY A 48 1.03 -2.61 4.90
N LYS A 49 -0.06 -2.89 5.62
CA LYS A 49 -0.12 -3.93 6.66
C LYS A 49 -0.78 -5.17 6.06
N TRP A 50 -0.04 -5.90 5.24
CA TRP A 50 -0.58 -7.13 4.66
C TRP A 50 -0.23 -8.34 5.52
N ASN A 51 -1.15 -9.30 5.54
CA ASN A 51 -0.87 -10.63 6.02
C ASN A 51 -0.16 -11.42 4.91
N GLU A 52 0.79 -12.24 5.29
CA GLU A 52 1.48 -13.14 4.38
C GLU A 52 1.02 -14.59 4.60
N ALA A 53 0.88 -15.34 3.51
CA ALA A 53 0.64 -16.77 3.55
C ALA A 53 1.58 -17.48 2.58
N HIS A 54 2.01 -18.66 2.97
CA HIS A 54 2.79 -19.55 2.13
C HIS A 54 1.94 -20.75 1.75
N VAL A 55 1.77 -20.96 0.45
CA VAL A 55 1.03 -22.12 -0.09
C VAL A 55 1.96 -22.99 -0.92
N ALA A 56 1.63 -24.27 -1.01
CA ALA A 56 2.41 -25.21 -1.81
C ALA A 56 2.38 -24.81 -3.29
N ASP A 57 3.52 -24.96 -3.98
CA ASP A 57 3.63 -24.72 -5.41
C ASP A 57 2.93 -25.89 -6.17
N GLN A 58 1.67 -25.71 -6.46
CA GLN A 58 0.82 -26.69 -7.13
C GLN A 58 0.05 -26.02 -8.27
N LYS A 59 -0.26 -26.79 -9.30
CA LYS A 59 -1.16 -26.34 -10.38
C LYS A 59 -2.60 -26.63 -10.01
N GLY A 60 -3.51 -25.75 -10.38
CA GLY A 60 -4.94 -25.94 -10.22
C GLY A 60 -5.58 -24.93 -9.26
N LEU A 61 -6.58 -25.39 -8.53
CA LEU A 61 -7.35 -24.57 -7.60
C LEU A 61 -6.75 -24.70 -6.20
N ILE A 62 -6.18 -23.63 -5.69
CA ILE A 62 -5.47 -23.62 -4.40
C ILE A 62 -6.23 -22.75 -3.40
N GLU A 63 -6.50 -23.28 -2.22
CA GLU A 63 -7.05 -22.52 -1.10
C GLU A 63 -6.02 -21.50 -0.60
N VAL A 64 -6.43 -20.23 -0.51
CA VAL A 64 -5.54 -19.12 -0.17
C VAL A 64 -6.03 -18.29 1.02
N ALA A 65 -7.32 -18.35 1.35
CA ALA A 65 -7.90 -17.61 2.46
C ALA A 65 -9.25 -18.24 2.90
N ALA A 66 -9.68 -17.93 4.12
CA ALA A 66 -11.06 -18.11 4.51
C ALA A 66 -11.94 -16.99 3.92
N ALA A 67 -13.19 -17.30 3.58
CA ALA A 67 -14.15 -16.27 3.20
C ALA A 67 -14.39 -15.33 4.39
N GLY A 68 -14.32 -14.02 4.14
CA GLY A 68 -14.44 -13.01 5.18
C GLY A 68 -13.15 -12.67 5.95
N GLU A 69 -12.03 -13.33 5.66
CA GLU A 69 -10.72 -12.99 6.24
C GLU A 69 -10.28 -11.57 5.88
N LEU A 70 -10.56 -11.13 4.66
CA LEU A 70 -10.25 -9.78 4.20
C LEU A 70 -11.49 -8.91 4.20
N LYS A 71 -11.37 -7.71 4.75
CA LYS A 71 -12.34 -6.63 4.58
C LYS A 71 -12.17 -5.97 3.22
N THR A 72 -13.18 -5.24 2.76
CA THR A 72 -13.10 -4.44 1.53
C THR A 72 -11.88 -3.52 1.55
N ASN A 73 -11.16 -3.49 0.43
CA ASN A 73 -9.91 -2.78 0.20
C ASN A 73 -8.69 -3.33 0.98
N GLN A 74 -8.79 -4.48 1.63
CA GLN A 74 -7.65 -5.16 2.21
C GLN A 74 -6.99 -6.12 1.21
N MET A 75 -5.70 -6.32 1.40
CA MET A 75 -4.87 -7.21 0.59
C MET A 75 -4.11 -8.20 1.47
N LYS A 76 -3.80 -9.36 0.91
CA LYS A 76 -2.97 -10.42 1.50
C LYS A 76 -1.93 -10.85 0.47
N LEU A 77 -0.66 -10.92 0.88
CA LEU A 77 0.41 -11.46 0.06
C LEU A 77 0.45 -12.98 0.17
N ILE A 78 0.52 -13.65 -0.96
CA ILE A 78 0.59 -15.11 -1.05
C ILE A 78 1.90 -15.47 -1.75
N HIS A 79 2.70 -16.29 -1.06
CA HIS A 79 3.90 -16.89 -1.60
C HIS A 79 3.57 -18.31 -2.08
N MET A 80 3.85 -18.59 -3.35
CA MET A 80 3.71 -19.91 -3.96
C MET A 80 4.98 -20.23 -4.74
N GLY A 81 5.87 -21.01 -4.14
CA GLY A 81 7.22 -21.21 -4.68
C GLY A 81 7.94 -19.87 -4.92
N ASN A 82 8.30 -19.60 -6.17
CA ASN A 82 8.94 -18.34 -6.57
C ASN A 82 7.93 -17.24 -7.00
N LYS A 83 6.64 -17.54 -6.99
CA LYS A 83 5.59 -16.57 -7.34
C LYS A 83 5.11 -15.82 -6.10
N ARG A 84 4.81 -14.55 -6.31
CA ARG A 84 4.21 -13.67 -5.30
C ARG A 84 2.94 -13.10 -5.88
N ILE A 85 1.84 -13.30 -5.19
CA ILE A 85 0.50 -12.97 -5.65
C ILE A 85 -0.22 -12.19 -4.56
N VAL A 86 -0.98 -11.21 -4.94
CA VAL A 86 -1.85 -10.46 -4.04
C VAL A 86 -3.26 -10.97 -4.18
N LEU A 87 -3.86 -11.42 -3.07
CA LEU A 87 -5.30 -11.59 -2.93
C LEU A 87 -5.87 -10.29 -2.35
N GLY A 88 -6.85 -9.71 -3.02
CA GLY A 88 -7.53 -8.51 -2.56
C GLY A 88 -9.04 -8.73 -2.44
N LYS A 89 -9.70 -8.00 -1.53
CA LYS A 89 -11.16 -7.95 -1.43
C LYS A 89 -11.65 -6.59 -1.91
N THR A 90 -12.41 -6.59 -2.99
CA THR A 90 -13.09 -5.39 -3.53
C THR A 90 -14.56 -5.38 -3.11
N ASP A 91 -15.28 -4.32 -3.42
CA ASP A 91 -16.74 -4.23 -3.19
C ASP A 91 -17.51 -5.31 -3.98
N THR A 92 -16.96 -5.78 -5.11
CA THR A 92 -17.61 -6.76 -6.00
C THR A 92 -17.16 -8.20 -5.77
N GLY A 93 -16.17 -8.45 -4.90
CA GLY A 93 -15.67 -9.80 -4.64
C GLY A 93 -14.15 -9.85 -4.46
N TYR A 94 -13.61 -11.05 -4.43
CA TYR A 94 -12.17 -11.28 -4.36
C TYR A 94 -11.52 -11.14 -5.74
N VAL A 95 -10.30 -10.63 -5.76
CA VAL A 95 -9.43 -10.50 -6.93
C VAL A 95 -8.04 -11.03 -6.61
N ALA A 96 -7.35 -11.59 -7.59
CA ALA A 96 -5.96 -12.00 -7.42
C ALA A 96 -5.12 -11.52 -8.61
N PHE A 97 -3.94 -10.97 -8.30
CA PHE A 97 -3.03 -10.41 -9.31
C PHE A 97 -1.58 -10.56 -8.86
N ASP A 98 -0.66 -10.40 -9.80
CA ASP A 98 0.78 -10.47 -9.53
C ASP A 98 1.22 -9.34 -8.58
N ASP A 99 2.03 -9.69 -7.57
CA ASP A 99 2.54 -8.71 -6.60
C ASP A 99 3.56 -7.74 -7.22
N ARG A 100 4.19 -8.11 -8.34
CA ARG A 100 5.24 -7.31 -8.94
C ARG A 100 4.70 -6.24 -9.88
N CYS A 101 4.92 -4.98 -9.52
CA CYS A 101 4.65 -3.84 -10.40
C CYS A 101 5.48 -3.93 -11.70
N SER A 102 4.82 -3.87 -12.86
CA SER A 102 5.48 -3.97 -14.17
C SER A 102 6.43 -2.80 -14.50
N HIS A 103 6.40 -1.69 -13.72
CA HIS A 103 7.34 -0.58 -13.91
C HIS A 103 8.77 -0.93 -13.45
N LYS A 104 8.95 -1.28 -12.16
CA LYS A 104 10.27 -1.53 -11.52
C LYS A 104 10.24 -2.64 -10.48
N GLY A 105 9.22 -3.50 -10.49
CA GLY A 105 9.15 -4.67 -9.61
C GLY A 105 8.78 -4.40 -8.16
N GLY A 106 8.27 -3.20 -7.84
CA GLY A 106 7.80 -2.88 -6.48
C GLY A 106 6.63 -3.79 -6.08
N SER A 107 6.56 -4.16 -4.79
CA SER A 107 5.47 -4.98 -4.26
C SER A 107 4.17 -4.19 -4.23
N LEU A 108 3.12 -4.72 -4.87
CA LEU A 108 1.79 -4.13 -4.86
C LEU A 108 1.05 -4.41 -3.55
N ALA A 109 1.38 -5.50 -2.87
CA ALA A 109 0.85 -5.79 -1.53
C ALA A 109 1.20 -4.68 -0.52
N GLY A 110 2.36 -4.02 -0.68
CA GLY A 110 2.78 -2.88 0.14
C GLY A 110 2.11 -1.56 -0.24
N GLY A 111 1.26 -1.55 -1.25
CA GLY A 111 0.55 -0.37 -1.73
C GLY A 111 -0.85 -0.21 -1.13
N ALA A 112 -1.65 0.60 -1.78
CA ALA A 112 -3.04 0.83 -1.42
C ALA A 112 -3.99 0.29 -2.49
N MET A 113 -5.05 -0.40 -2.07
CA MET A 113 -6.13 -0.82 -2.96
C MET A 113 -7.41 -0.07 -2.60
N LEU A 114 -8.03 0.54 -3.60
CA LEU A 114 -9.29 1.28 -3.44
C LEU A 114 -10.11 1.24 -4.72
N CYS A 115 -11.42 1.04 -4.59
CA CYS A 115 -12.36 1.03 -5.71
C CYS A 115 -11.90 0.14 -6.88
N GLY A 116 -11.38 -1.06 -6.57
CA GLY A 116 -10.89 -2.02 -7.57
C GLY A 116 -9.60 -1.62 -8.29
N THR A 117 -8.88 -0.64 -7.76
CA THR A 117 -7.58 -0.18 -8.27
C THR A 117 -6.51 -0.36 -7.21
N VAL A 118 -5.36 -0.94 -7.57
CA VAL A 118 -4.18 -1.02 -6.71
C VAL A 118 -3.13 -0.01 -7.16
N GLN A 119 -2.54 0.71 -6.21
CA GLN A 119 -1.46 1.66 -6.45
C GLN A 119 -0.14 1.15 -5.90
N CYS A 120 0.87 1.13 -6.76
CA CYS A 120 2.24 0.79 -6.38
C CYS A 120 2.84 1.87 -5.44
N PRO A 121 3.42 1.47 -4.28
CA PRO A 121 3.95 2.44 -3.32
C PRO A 121 5.24 3.11 -3.79
N TRP A 122 5.95 2.53 -4.78
CA TRP A 122 7.24 3.08 -5.21
C TRP A 122 7.11 4.32 -6.07
N HIS A 123 6.30 4.24 -7.17
CA HIS A 123 6.23 5.34 -8.15
C HIS A 123 4.79 5.64 -8.57
N GLY A 124 3.78 5.18 -7.83
CA GLY A 124 2.39 5.55 -8.04
C GLY A 124 1.72 4.93 -9.26
N SER A 125 2.30 3.90 -9.90
CA SER A 125 1.60 3.17 -10.98
C SER A 125 0.32 2.55 -10.44
N GLN A 126 -0.78 2.71 -11.18
CA GLN A 126 -2.10 2.22 -10.80
C GLN A 126 -2.57 1.15 -11.80
N PHE A 127 -3.12 0.07 -11.26
CA PHE A 127 -3.61 -1.06 -12.04
C PHE A 127 -5.04 -1.41 -11.63
N ASP A 128 -5.83 -1.81 -12.60
CA ASP A 128 -7.13 -2.41 -12.35
C ASP A 128 -6.93 -3.81 -11.75
N CYS A 129 -7.49 -4.06 -10.57
CA CYS A 129 -7.27 -5.31 -9.84
C CYS A 129 -7.89 -6.54 -10.54
N LYS A 130 -8.90 -6.35 -11.38
CA LYS A 130 -9.61 -7.44 -12.05
C LYS A 130 -8.99 -7.81 -13.40
N THR A 131 -8.55 -6.79 -14.16
CA THR A 131 -8.04 -6.98 -15.52
C THR A 131 -6.51 -6.89 -15.60
N GLY A 132 -5.86 -6.33 -14.58
CA GLY A 132 -4.43 -6.03 -14.58
C GLY A 132 -4.04 -4.81 -15.41
N ALA A 133 -4.99 -4.17 -16.09
CA ALA A 133 -4.71 -3.05 -16.98
C ALA A 133 -4.14 -1.84 -16.24
N VAL A 134 -3.18 -1.16 -16.86
CA VAL A 134 -2.62 0.09 -16.35
C VAL A 134 -3.68 1.18 -16.42
N LYS A 135 -3.95 1.85 -15.30
CA LYS A 135 -4.86 3.01 -15.22
C LYS A 135 -4.11 4.34 -15.19
N ALA A 136 -2.97 4.37 -14.51
CA ALA A 136 -2.16 5.60 -14.40
C ALA A 136 -0.72 5.27 -13.98
N GLY A 137 0.14 6.28 -14.10
CA GLY A 137 1.53 6.24 -13.63
C GLY A 137 2.53 5.75 -14.68
N PRO A 138 3.78 5.50 -14.28
CA PRO A 138 4.87 5.24 -15.21
C PRO A 138 4.89 3.81 -15.77
N ALA A 139 4.09 2.85 -15.26
CA ALA A 139 3.97 1.52 -15.84
C ALA A 139 3.33 1.59 -17.23
N LYS A 140 3.80 0.77 -18.16
CA LYS A 140 3.28 0.69 -19.54
C LYS A 140 2.62 -0.65 -19.84
N GLU A 141 2.99 -1.69 -19.10
CA GLU A 141 2.52 -3.05 -19.28
C GLU A 141 1.53 -3.43 -18.17
N PRO A 142 0.51 -4.24 -18.46
CA PRO A 142 -0.40 -4.75 -17.46
C PRO A 142 0.32 -5.69 -16.50
N ILE A 143 -0.33 -5.98 -15.37
CA ILE A 143 0.05 -7.06 -14.46
C ILE A 143 -0.79 -8.30 -14.73
N ALA A 144 -0.26 -9.49 -14.42
CA ALA A 144 -1.02 -10.73 -14.54
C ALA A 144 -2.13 -10.77 -13.48
N THR A 145 -3.28 -11.35 -13.85
CA THR A 145 -4.40 -11.62 -12.95
C THR A 145 -4.74 -13.10 -12.97
N TYR A 146 -5.34 -13.58 -11.87
CA TYR A 146 -5.66 -14.99 -11.67
C TYR A 146 -7.13 -15.15 -11.36
N PRO A 147 -7.81 -16.19 -11.92
CA PRO A 147 -9.20 -16.47 -11.59
C PRO A 147 -9.36 -16.82 -10.11
N VAL A 148 -10.33 -16.20 -9.45
CA VAL A 148 -10.68 -16.44 -8.06
C VAL A 148 -12.05 -17.07 -7.96
N GLN A 149 -12.19 -18.07 -7.10
CA GLN A 149 -13.45 -18.73 -6.80
C GLN A 149 -13.68 -18.73 -5.28
N GLU A 150 -14.86 -18.28 -4.86
CA GLU A 150 -15.31 -18.41 -3.47
C GLU A 150 -16.30 -19.58 -3.39
N ALA A 151 -16.01 -20.57 -2.56
CA ALA A 151 -16.85 -21.75 -2.36
C ALA A 151 -16.66 -22.31 -0.95
N ASN A 152 -17.75 -22.80 -0.36
CA ASN A 152 -17.74 -23.48 0.95
C ASN A 152 -17.05 -22.68 2.07
N GLY A 153 -17.21 -21.34 2.08
CA GLY A 153 -16.58 -20.49 3.08
C GLY A 153 -15.07 -20.32 2.90
N LYS A 154 -14.52 -20.63 1.73
CA LYS A 154 -13.09 -20.52 1.39
C LYS A 154 -12.89 -19.80 0.07
N VAL A 155 -11.71 -19.22 -0.08
CA VAL A 155 -11.29 -18.52 -1.29
C VAL A 155 -10.18 -19.30 -1.97
N TYR A 156 -10.35 -19.55 -3.24
CA TYR A 156 -9.44 -20.32 -4.08
C TYR A 156 -8.94 -19.46 -5.23
N VAL A 157 -7.66 -19.62 -5.57
CA VAL A 157 -7.05 -19.02 -6.76
C VAL A 157 -6.63 -20.15 -7.70
N ARG A 158 -6.84 -19.97 -9.00
CA ARG A 158 -6.43 -20.92 -10.04
C ARG A 158 -5.13 -20.51 -10.69
N PHE A 159 -4.15 -21.40 -10.70
CA PHE A 159 -2.82 -21.24 -11.28
C PHE A 159 -2.57 -22.20 -12.46
#